data_b879dc416b0b494cd92d07680ecf3501
#
_entry.id   b879dc416b0b494cd92d07680ecf3501
#
_cell.length_a   1.000
_cell.length_b   1.000
_cell.length_c   1.000
_cell.angle_alpha   90.00
_cell.angle_beta   90.00
_cell.angle_gamma   90.00
#
_symmetry.space_group_name_H-M   'P 1'
#
loop_
_entity.id
_entity.type
_entity.pdbx_description
1 polymer ?
#
loop_
_entity_poly.entity_id
_entity_poly.type
_entity_poly.pdbx_seq_one_letter_code
_entity_poly.pdbx_strand_id
1 'polypeptide(L)' 'MTTTTDQELDVLRHTLGLKRGDVAYRNHFCADVGHEDMPALESLVSKGLMRKRADPIAAGFVFYATAQGIEFARSQNGI' A
#
# COMPACT_ATOMS: atom_id res chain seq x y z
N MET A 1 -11.04 10.36 11.58
CA MET A 1 -11.23 8.96 11.20
C MET A 1 -10.72 8.74 9.79
N THR A 2 -9.95 7.69 9.60
CA THR A 2 -9.39 7.40 8.28
C THR A 2 -10.40 6.62 7.44
N THR A 3 -10.72 7.16 6.27
CA THR A 3 -11.61 6.48 5.32
C THR A 3 -10.79 6.05 4.12
N THR A 4 -10.85 4.78 3.78
CA THR A 4 -10.06 4.21 2.68
C THR A 4 -11.00 3.75 1.57
N THR A 5 -10.69 4.14 0.33
CA THR A 5 -11.47 3.72 -0.82
C THR A 5 -11.18 2.26 -1.17
N ASP A 6 -12.03 1.66 -1.98
CA ASP A 6 -11.81 0.29 -2.46
C ASP A 6 -10.51 0.18 -3.23
N GLN A 7 -10.17 1.20 -4.03
CA GLN A 7 -8.92 1.22 -4.77
C GLN A 7 -7.71 1.28 -3.83
N GLU A 8 -7.79 2.09 -2.80
CA GLU A 8 -6.70 2.21 -1.82
C GLU A 8 -6.50 0.90 -1.07
N LEU A 9 -7.57 0.26 -0.67
CA LEU A 9 -7.48 -1.03 0.00
C LEU A 9 -6.88 -2.08 -0.92
N ASP A 10 -7.29 -2.08 -2.18
CA ASP A 10 -6.79 -3.02 -3.18
C ASP A 10 -5.28 -2.85 -3.38
N VAL A 11 -4.82 -1.60 -3.48
CA VAL A 11 -3.40 -1.28 -3.62
C VAL A 11 -2.62 -1.76 -2.39
N LEU A 12 -3.16 -1.51 -1.21
CA LEU A 12 -2.52 -1.92 0.04
C LEU A 12 -2.40 -3.44 0.13
N ARG A 13 -3.46 -4.15 -0.21
CA ARG A 13 -3.45 -5.61 -0.21
C ARG A 13 -2.46 -6.15 -1.24
N HIS A 14 -2.39 -5.53 -2.41
CA HIS A 14 -1.42 -5.91 -3.42
C HIS A 14 0.01 -5.72 -2.93
N THR A 15 0.26 -4.61 -2.24
CA THR A 15 1.57 -4.32 -1.65
C THR A 15 2.02 -5.44 -0.72
N LEU A 16 1.10 -5.98 0.05
CA LEU A 16 1.39 -7.01 1.05
C LEU A 16 1.22 -8.42 0.52
N GLY A 17 0.69 -8.58 -0.68
CA GLY A 17 0.44 -9.89 -1.25
C GLY A 17 -0.74 -10.62 -0.64
N LEU A 18 -1.71 -9.89 -0.09
CA LEU A 18 -2.88 -10.48 0.54
C LEU A 18 -3.93 -10.80 -0.51
N LYS A 19 -3.80 -11.92 -1.19
CA LYS A 19 -4.77 -12.35 -2.18
C LYS A 19 -5.86 -13.23 -1.56
N ARG A 20 -5.43 -14.13 -0.70
CA ARG A 20 -6.34 -15.03 0.02
C ARG A 20 -5.83 -15.15 1.44
N GLY A 21 -6.72 -15.01 2.40
CA GLY A 21 -6.33 -15.03 3.79
C GLY A 21 -5.64 -13.74 4.20
N ASP A 22 -4.98 -13.75 5.34
CA ASP A 22 -4.48 -12.56 5.98
C ASP A 22 -2.97 -12.59 6.23
N VAL A 23 -2.25 -13.46 5.54
CA VAL A 23 -0.80 -13.58 5.71
C VAL A 23 -0.09 -12.73 4.66
N ALA A 24 0.59 -11.68 5.11
CA ALA A 24 1.39 -10.83 4.25
C ALA A 24 2.73 -11.50 3.99
N TYR A 25 3.05 -11.76 2.72
CA TYR A 25 4.33 -12.38 2.36
C TYR A 25 5.30 -11.41 1.71
N ARG A 26 4.89 -10.18 1.50
CA ARG A 26 5.77 -9.13 0.96
C ARG A 26 5.30 -7.79 1.47
N ASN A 27 6.09 -6.74 1.24
CA ASN A 27 5.70 -5.39 1.61
C ASN A 27 6.44 -4.38 0.74
N HIS A 28 6.05 -4.33 -0.54
CA HIS A 28 6.58 -3.31 -1.43
C HIS A 28 5.67 -3.12 -2.63
N PHE A 29 5.68 -1.91 -3.16
CA PHE A 29 4.97 -1.55 -4.37
C PHE A 29 5.82 -0.51 -5.09
N CYS A 30 6.34 -0.85 -6.26
CA CYS A 30 7.16 0.06 -7.04
C CYS A 30 6.28 0.80 -8.03
N ALA A 31 6.39 2.13 -8.08
CA ALA A 31 5.57 2.94 -8.96
C ALA A 31 6.40 4.10 -9.52
N ASP A 32 6.30 4.31 -10.82
CA ASP A 32 6.89 5.46 -11.49
C ASP A 32 6.01 6.68 -11.32
N VAL A 33 6.60 7.84 -11.54
CA VAL A 33 5.83 9.07 -11.67
C VAL A 33 4.85 8.89 -12.83
N GLY A 34 3.57 9.08 -12.56
CA GLY A 34 2.53 8.87 -13.57
C GLY A 34 1.89 7.49 -13.55
N HIS A 35 2.32 6.61 -12.64
CA HIS A 35 1.65 5.34 -12.47
C HIS A 35 0.18 5.57 -12.09
N GLU A 36 -0.72 4.76 -12.64
CA GLU A 36 -2.15 4.97 -12.44
C GLU A 36 -2.58 4.84 -10.98
N ASP A 37 -1.85 4.09 -10.17
CA ASP A 37 -2.15 3.92 -8.75
C ASP A 37 -1.48 4.98 -7.87
N MET A 38 -0.72 5.91 -8.47
CA MET A 38 -0.01 6.92 -7.69
C MET A 38 -0.93 7.74 -6.78
N PRO A 39 -2.10 8.21 -7.24
CA PRO A 39 -2.98 8.95 -6.33
C PRO A 39 -3.41 8.15 -5.11
N ALA A 40 -3.71 6.87 -5.29
CA ALA A 40 -4.08 5.99 -4.18
C ALA A 40 -2.91 5.77 -3.24
N LEU A 41 -1.71 5.57 -3.78
CA LEU A 41 -0.50 5.39 -2.98
C LEU A 41 -0.20 6.63 -2.16
N GLU A 42 -0.27 7.82 -2.76
CA GLU A 42 -0.01 9.06 -2.03
C GLU A 42 -1.07 9.31 -0.95
N SER A 43 -2.31 8.95 -1.23
CA SER A 43 -3.38 9.06 -0.24
C SER A 43 -3.10 8.16 0.96
N LEU A 44 -2.66 6.93 0.71
CA LEU A 44 -2.33 6.00 1.79
C LEU A 44 -1.15 6.52 2.63
N VAL A 45 -0.18 7.16 2.00
CA VAL A 45 0.94 7.78 2.72
C VAL A 45 0.42 8.88 3.63
N SER A 46 -0.45 9.76 3.13
CA SER A 46 -0.99 10.85 3.94
C SER A 46 -1.85 10.37 5.10
N LYS A 47 -2.42 9.18 4.98
CA LYS A 47 -3.22 8.57 6.06
C LYS A 47 -2.37 7.80 7.07
N GLY A 48 -1.05 7.72 6.86
CA GLY A 48 -0.17 7.00 7.77
C GLY A 48 -0.18 5.48 7.59
N LEU A 49 -0.79 4.99 6.51
CA LEU A 49 -0.88 3.56 6.24
C LEU A 49 0.25 3.05 5.38
N MET A 50 0.94 3.93 4.68
CA MET A 50 2.10 3.60 3.86
C MET A 50 3.19 4.65 4.01
N ARG A 51 4.40 4.28 3.59
CA ARG A 51 5.53 5.19 3.47
C ARG A 51 6.08 5.10 2.05
N LYS A 52 6.79 6.15 1.67
CA LYS A 52 7.32 6.31 0.32
C LYS A 52 8.80 6.66 0.40
N ARG A 53 9.59 6.08 -0.48
CA ARG A 53 10.99 6.47 -0.62
C ARG A 53 11.40 6.35 -2.07
N ALA A 54 12.45 7.11 -2.46
CA ALA A 54 12.96 7.04 -3.80
C ALA A 54 13.64 5.69 -4.05
N ASP A 55 13.43 5.15 -5.25
CA ASP A 55 14.11 3.94 -5.66
C ASP A 55 15.57 4.31 -6.03
N PRO A 56 16.57 3.70 -5.39
CA PRO A 56 17.96 4.06 -5.67
C PRO A 56 18.49 3.55 -7.00
N ILE A 57 17.79 2.62 -7.64
CA ILE A 57 18.26 1.97 -8.86
C ILE A 57 17.47 2.43 -10.08
N ALA A 58 16.14 2.47 -9.97
CA ALA A 58 15.26 2.83 -11.06
C ALA A 58 14.60 4.17 -10.78
N ALA A 59 14.14 4.85 -11.83
CA ALA A 59 13.34 6.06 -11.66
C ALA A 59 12.02 5.70 -11.03
N GLY A 60 11.57 6.50 -10.06
CA GLY A 60 10.31 6.26 -9.39
C GLY A 60 10.46 6.09 -7.89
N PHE A 61 9.49 5.41 -7.30
CA PHE A 61 9.41 5.31 -5.85
C PHE A 61 9.02 3.90 -5.43
N VAL A 62 9.44 3.55 -4.21
CA VAL A 62 9.02 2.33 -3.55
C VAL A 62 8.10 2.72 -2.40
N PHE A 63 6.93 2.12 -2.36
CA PHE A 63 5.96 2.30 -1.28
C PHE A 63 5.89 1.04 -0.44
N TYR A 64 5.74 1.20 0.86
CA TYR A 64 5.61 0.05 1.76
C TYR A 64 4.63 0.41 2.88
N ALA A 65 3.93 -0.61 3.38
CA ALA A 65 2.92 -0.41 4.42
C ALA A 65 3.59 -0.22 5.78
N THR A 66 3.04 0.68 6.58
CA THR A 66 3.41 0.85 7.98
C THR A 66 2.78 -0.28 8.80
N ALA A 67 3.16 -0.38 10.07
CA ALA A 67 2.50 -1.33 10.97
C ALA A 67 0.99 -1.11 11.01
N GLN A 68 0.57 0.16 11.01
CA GLN A 68 -0.86 0.50 10.97
C GLN A 68 -1.51 0.04 9.67
N GLY A 69 -0.79 0.20 8.55
CA GLY A 69 -1.29 -0.23 7.25
C GLY A 69 -1.46 -1.72 7.16
N ILE A 70 -0.49 -2.47 7.68
CA ILE A 70 -0.56 -3.93 7.69
C ILE A 70 -1.76 -4.40 8.51
N GLU A 71 -1.92 -3.85 9.69
CA GLU A 71 -3.04 -4.22 10.56
C GLU A 71 -4.38 -3.86 9.94
N PHE A 72 -4.47 -2.68 9.33
CA PHE A 72 -5.69 -2.26 8.66
C PHE A 72 -6.06 -3.23 7.52
N ALA A 73 -5.09 -3.57 6.66
CA ALA A 73 -5.34 -4.45 5.53
C ALA A 73 -5.78 -5.84 6.01
N ARG A 74 -5.14 -6.36 7.06
CA ARG A 74 -5.48 -7.67 7.58
C ARG A 74 -6.87 -7.70 8.20
N SER A 75 -7.24 -6.64 8.91
CA SER A 75 -8.56 -6.59 9.54
C SER A 75 -9.68 -6.50 8.50
N GLN A 76 -9.43 -5.83 7.37
CA GLN A 76 -10.40 -5.77 6.28
C GLN A 76 -10.47 -7.08 5.52
N ASN A 77 -9.34 -7.78 5.42
CA ASN A 77 -9.25 -9.02 4.64
C ASN A 77 -9.84 -10.22 5.37
N GLY A 78 -9.93 -10.16 6.67
CA GLY A 78 -10.38 -11.29 7.49
C GLY A 78 -11.89 -11.39 7.70
N ILE A 79 -12.64 -10.57 7.00
CA ILE A 79 -14.09 -10.55 7.19
C ILE A 79 -14.77 -11.62 6.32
#